data_f95feb95104a92f32b85a9bb4099aea9
#
_entry.id   f95feb95104a92f32b85a9bb4099aea9
#
_cell.length_a   1.000
_cell.length_b   1.000
_cell.length_c   1.000
_cell.angle_alpha   90.00
_cell.angle_beta   90.00
_cell.angle_gamma   90.00
#
_symmetry.space_group_name_H-M   'P 1'
#
loop_
_entity.id
_entity.type
_entity.pdbx_description
1 polymer ?
#
loop_
_entity_poly.entity_id
_entity_poly.type
_entity_poly.pdbx_seq_one_letter_code
_entity_poly.pdbx_strand_id
1 'polypeptide(L)'
;MAWKVDFHDGVEDEILSMQPKIQARMIKLLELIEMHGANLGPPHTEAMGDGLFEIRAKAKEGIGRGLFCYLKGQHVYVLRAFVKKSNKTPKKEIELARERMREVK
;
A
#
# COMPACT_ATOMS: atom_id res chain seq x y z
N MET A 1 15.54 -10.30 -9.86
CA MET A 1 15.93 -9.36 -8.82
C MET A 1 14.73 -8.94 -8.00
N ALA A 2 14.91 -8.85 -6.70
CA ALA A 2 13.81 -8.47 -5.82
C ALA A 2 13.60 -6.96 -5.82
N TRP A 3 12.36 -6.55 -5.66
CA TRP A 3 12.02 -5.16 -5.41
C TRP A 3 12.22 -4.86 -3.93
N LYS A 4 12.63 -3.64 -3.60
CA LYS A 4 12.76 -3.21 -2.22
C LYS A 4 11.48 -2.52 -1.79
N VAL A 5 10.95 -2.90 -0.61
CA VAL A 5 9.75 -2.26 -0.05
C VAL A 5 10.15 -1.55 1.23
N ASP A 6 9.92 -0.24 1.28
CA ASP A 6 10.14 0.57 2.48
C ASP A 6 8.85 1.26 2.87
N PHE A 7 8.81 1.81 4.08
CA PHE A 7 7.61 2.41 4.66
C PHE A 7 7.91 3.81 5.19
N HIS A 8 6.97 4.71 4.99
CA HIS A 8 6.99 6.00 5.66
C HIS A 8 6.86 5.76 7.17
N ASP A 9 7.37 6.70 7.97
CA ASP A 9 7.35 6.58 9.43
C ASP A 9 5.94 6.25 9.93
N GLY A 10 5.85 5.22 10.78
CA GLY A 10 4.59 4.81 11.39
C GLY A 10 3.73 3.86 10.56
N VAL A 11 4.01 3.71 9.26
CA VAL A 11 3.19 2.89 8.38
C VAL A 11 3.32 1.41 8.71
N GLU A 12 4.52 0.96 9.02
CA GLU A 12 4.75 -0.43 9.41
C GLU A 12 3.91 -0.78 10.64
N ASP A 13 3.88 0.11 11.63
CA ASP A 13 3.05 -0.09 12.82
C ASP A 13 1.57 -0.08 12.47
N GLU A 14 1.15 0.72 11.50
CA GLU A 14 -0.25 0.72 11.03
C GLU A 14 -0.64 -0.65 10.49
N ILE A 15 0.26 -1.28 9.73
CA ILE A 15 0.01 -2.62 9.20
C ILE A 15 -0.03 -3.65 10.33
N LEU A 16 0.90 -3.56 11.27
CA LEU A 16 0.98 -4.50 12.38
C LEU A 16 -0.19 -4.40 13.33
N SER A 17 -0.92 -3.29 13.33
CA SER A 17 -2.11 -3.12 14.17
C SER A 17 -3.41 -3.54 13.48
N MET A 18 -3.35 -3.98 12.23
CA MET A 18 -4.53 -4.49 11.53
C MET A 18 -4.98 -5.82 12.11
N GLN A 19 -6.27 -6.15 11.92
CA GLN A 19 -6.78 -7.46 12.34
C GLN A 19 -5.98 -8.58 11.67
N PRO A 20 -5.79 -9.72 12.35
CA PRO A 20 -4.87 -10.75 11.87
C PRO A 20 -5.06 -11.20 10.43
N LYS A 21 -6.30 -11.37 9.97
CA LYS A 21 -6.56 -11.83 8.60
C LYS A 21 -6.22 -10.75 7.58
N ILE A 22 -6.53 -9.51 7.88
CA ILE A 22 -6.21 -8.38 6.99
C ILE A 22 -4.70 -8.18 6.96
N GLN A 23 -4.06 -8.23 8.13
CA GLN A 23 -2.61 -8.08 8.25
C GLN A 23 -1.88 -9.16 7.46
N ALA A 24 -2.29 -10.42 7.62
CA ALA A 24 -1.66 -11.54 6.90
C ALA A 24 -1.78 -11.35 5.39
N ARG A 25 -2.94 -10.90 4.92
CA ARG A 25 -3.17 -10.66 3.51
C ARG A 25 -2.30 -9.52 2.99
N MET A 26 -2.20 -8.43 3.76
CA MET A 26 -1.37 -7.28 3.39
C MET A 26 0.10 -7.69 3.30
N ILE A 27 0.59 -8.43 4.29
CA ILE A 27 1.97 -8.91 4.29
C ILE A 27 2.23 -9.80 3.08
N LYS A 28 1.28 -10.68 2.76
CA LYS A 28 1.42 -11.58 1.60
C LYS A 28 1.52 -10.79 0.29
N LEU A 29 0.70 -9.75 0.14
CA LEU A 29 0.74 -8.91 -1.05
C LEU A 29 2.04 -8.15 -1.17
N LEU A 30 2.57 -7.65 -0.03
CA LEU A 30 3.86 -6.98 -0.02
C LEU A 30 4.99 -7.94 -0.40
N GLU A 31 4.93 -9.19 0.05
CA GLU A 31 5.90 -10.21 -0.35
C GLU A 31 5.84 -10.47 -1.86
N LEU A 32 4.64 -10.51 -2.43
CA LEU A 32 4.48 -10.69 -3.86
C LEU A 32 5.07 -9.51 -4.64
N ILE A 33 4.93 -8.30 -4.12
CA ILE A 33 5.52 -7.11 -4.72
C ILE A 33 7.05 -7.22 -4.71
N GLU A 34 7.62 -7.68 -3.60
CA GLU A 34 9.06 -7.89 -3.51
C GLU A 34 9.58 -8.88 -4.54
N MET A 35 8.79 -9.91 -4.81
CA MET A 35 9.19 -10.98 -5.74
C MET A 35 8.96 -10.62 -7.21
N HIS A 36 7.83 -9.99 -7.51
CA HIS A 36 7.36 -9.85 -8.89
C HIS A 36 7.27 -8.42 -9.39
N GLY A 37 7.50 -7.45 -8.53
CA GLY A 37 7.34 -6.06 -8.88
C GLY A 37 6.04 -5.49 -8.37
N ALA A 38 5.95 -4.18 -8.37
CA ALA A 38 4.90 -3.47 -7.67
C ALA A 38 3.55 -3.46 -8.36
N ASN A 39 3.50 -3.72 -9.66
CA ASN A 39 2.23 -3.68 -10.39
C ASN A 39 1.66 -5.07 -10.57
N LEU A 40 1.00 -5.57 -9.54
CA LEU A 40 0.33 -6.87 -9.59
C LEU A 40 -0.97 -6.84 -10.39
N GLY A 41 -1.53 -5.63 -10.56
CA GLY A 41 -2.79 -5.46 -11.27
C GLY A 41 -4.01 -5.78 -10.42
N PRO A 42 -5.22 -5.42 -10.91
CA PRO A 42 -6.46 -5.71 -10.20
C PRO A 42 -6.63 -7.21 -9.98
N PRO A 43 -7.26 -7.63 -8.88
CA PRO A 43 -7.84 -6.79 -7.84
C PRO A 43 -6.85 -6.38 -6.73
N HIS A 44 -5.58 -6.75 -6.84
CA HIS A 44 -4.59 -6.56 -5.78
C HIS A 44 -4.01 -5.15 -5.73
N THR A 45 -3.74 -4.56 -6.89
CA THR A 45 -3.19 -3.21 -6.97
C THR A 45 -3.95 -2.40 -8.01
N GLU A 46 -3.98 -1.09 -7.81
CA GLU A 46 -4.72 -0.18 -8.69
C GLU A 46 -4.02 1.17 -8.74
N ALA A 47 -3.96 1.77 -9.94
CA ALA A 47 -3.39 3.10 -10.10
C ALA A 47 -4.40 4.15 -9.65
N MET A 48 -3.90 5.12 -8.87
CA MET A 48 -4.72 6.23 -8.36
C MET A 48 -4.45 7.53 -9.10
N GLY A 49 -3.54 7.51 -10.07
CA GLY A 49 -3.15 8.70 -10.82
C GLY A 49 -1.91 9.38 -10.28
N ASP A 50 -1.19 10.07 -11.16
CA ASP A 50 -0.01 10.88 -10.81
C ASP A 50 1.07 10.13 -10.02
N GLY A 51 1.23 8.83 -10.32
CA GLY A 51 2.29 8.04 -9.70
C GLY A 51 1.94 7.44 -8.35
N LEU A 52 0.69 7.57 -7.90
CA LEU A 52 0.21 6.96 -6.68
C LEU A 52 -0.55 5.68 -7.00
N PHE A 53 -0.33 4.64 -6.19
CA PHE A 53 -0.96 3.34 -6.36
C PHE A 53 -1.54 2.85 -5.05
N GLU A 54 -2.46 1.90 -5.11
CA GLU A 54 -3.10 1.33 -3.94
C GLU A 54 -2.97 -0.19 -3.94
N ILE A 55 -2.60 -0.76 -2.78
CA ILE A 55 -2.69 -2.20 -2.53
C ILE A 55 -4.00 -2.43 -1.78
N ARG A 56 -4.75 -3.46 -2.17
CA ARG A 56 -6.00 -3.84 -1.49
C ARG A 56 -5.90 -5.25 -0.94
N ALA A 57 -5.90 -5.35 0.38
CA ALA A 57 -5.88 -6.62 1.10
C ALA A 57 -7.29 -6.89 1.61
N LYS A 58 -8.07 -7.62 0.82
CA LYS A 58 -9.47 -7.89 1.11
C LYS A 58 -9.64 -9.06 2.06
N ALA A 59 -10.42 -8.87 3.11
CA ALA A 59 -10.82 -9.91 4.04
C ALA A 59 -12.24 -9.67 4.47
N LYS A 60 -12.83 -10.65 5.15
CA LYS A 60 -14.22 -10.55 5.61
C LYS A 60 -14.43 -9.34 6.53
N GLU A 61 -13.43 -9.04 7.35
CA GLU A 61 -13.51 -7.97 8.36
C GLU A 61 -13.34 -6.57 7.78
N GLY A 62 -12.89 -6.45 6.55
CA GLY A 62 -12.66 -5.15 5.93
C GLY A 62 -11.62 -5.23 4.84
N ILE A 63 -11.25 -4.07 4.32
CA ILE A 63 -10.24 -3.97 3.27
C ILE A 63 -9.05 -3.19 3.82
N GLY A 64 -7.91 -3.87 3.94
CA GLY A 64 -6.65 -3.21 4.26
C GLY A 64 -6.13 -2.52 3.00
N ARG A 65 -5.76 -1.26 3.10
CA ARG A 65 -5.29 -0.47 1.97
C ARG A 65 -3.92 0.09 2.26
N GLY A 66 -3.03 -0.03 1.28
CA GLY A 66 -1.71 0.56 1.34
C GLY A 66 -1.53 1.47 0.15
N LEU A 67 -1.27 2.74 0.39
CA LEU A 67 -1.01 3.71 -0.68
C LEU A 67 0.50 3.82 -0.86
N PHE A 68 0.99 3.63 -2.08
CA PHE A 68 2.42 3.55 -2.33
C PHE A 68 2.80 4.24 -3.63
N CYS A 69 4.09 4.51 -3.78
CA CYS A 69 4.66 5.04 -5.02
C CYS A 69 5.95 4.29 -5.33
N TYR A 70 6.45 4.50 -6.54
CA TYR A 70 7.73 3.94 -6.97
C TYR A 70 8.83 4.97 -6.78
N LEU A 71 10.00 4.49 -6.35
CA LEU A 71 11.22 5.28 -6.32
C LEU A 71 12.23 4.60 -7.23
N LYS A 72 13.33 5.28 -7.55
CA LYS A 72 14.38 4.74 -8.42
C LYS A 72 14.95 3.43 -7.87
N GLY A 73 15.43 2.57 -8.79
CA GLY A 73 16.11 1.34 -8.42
C GLY A 73 15.20 0.21 -7.94
N GLN A 74 14.02 0.07 -8.56
CA GLN A 74 13.06 -0.97 -8.21
C GLN A 74 12.66 -0.88 -6.73
N HIS A 75 12.29 0.31 -6.32
CA HIS A 75 11.98 0.62 -4.93
C HIS A 75 10.51 1.04 -4.80
N VAL A 76 9.79 0.39 -3.90
CA VAL A 76 8.39 0.72 -3.57
C VAL A 76 8.38 1.36 -2.19
N TYR A 77 7.71 2.48 -2.07
CA TYR A 77 7.62 3.20 -0.81
C TYR A 77 6.15 3.30 -0.40
N VAL A 78 5.80 2.66 0.72
CA VAL A 78 4.41 2.66 1.23
C VAL A 78 4.21 3.90 2.08
N LEU A 79 3.28 4.75 1.65
CA LEU A 79 3.07 6.09 2.21
C LEU A 79 2.03 6.13 3.32
N ARG A 80 1.05 5.22 3.27
CA ARG A 80 -0.05 5.19 4.24
C ARG A 80 -0.71 3.81 4.20
N ALA A 81 -1.10 3.29 5.36
CA ALA A 81 -1.84 2.02 5.44
C ALA A 81 -2.98 2.18 6.44
N PHE A 82 -4.15 1.65 6.09
CA PHE A 82 -5.34 1.77 6.93
C PHE A 82 -6.38 0.73 6.52
N VAL A 83 -7.44 0.59 7.32
CA VAL A 83 -8.53 -0.34 7.02
C VAL A 83 -9.85 0.41 6.90
N LYS A 84 -10.60 0.14 5.83
CA LYS A 84 -11.95 0.65 5.63
C LYS A 84 -12.80 -0.46 5.03
N LYS A 85 -14.08 -0.47 5.36
CA LYS A 85 -15.03 -1.46 4.84
C LYS A 85 -15.57 -1.06 3.47
N SER A 86 -15.68 0.23 3.19
CA SER A 86 -16.22 0.72 1.91
C SER A 86 -15.24 0.45 0.77
N ASN A 87 -15.77 0.36 -0.44
CA ASN A 87 -14.94 0.14 -1.63
C ASN A 87 -14.18 1.39 -2.05
N LYS A 88 -14.63 2.56 -1.60
CA LYS A 88 -14.03 3.83 -1.98
C LYS A 88 -12.96 4.26 -1.00
N THR A 89 -11.77 4.60 -1.51
CA THR A 89 -10.70 5.12 -0.70
C THR A 89 -11.00 6.57 -0.31
N PRO A 90 -10.98 6.90 1.00
CA PRO A 90 -11.28 8.27 1.41
C PRO A 90 -10.30 9.28 0.82
N LYS A 91 -10.83 10.38 0.35
CA LYS A 91 -10.04 11.46 -0.25
C LYS A 91 -8.95 11.97 0.70
N LYS A 92 -9.26 12.05 1.97
CA LYS A 92 -8.35 12.50 3.02
C LYS A 92 -7.09 11.63 3.07
N GLU A 93 -7.24 10.31 2.90
CA GLU A 93 -6.09 9.41 2.92
C GLU A 93 -5.25 9.56 1.66
N ILE A 94 -5.91 9.77 0.53
CA ILE A 94 -5.21 9.99 -0.74
C ILE A 94 -4.38 11.29 -0.66
N GLU A 95 -4.97 12.35 -0.11
CA GLU A 95 -4.28 13.63 0.04
C GLU A 95 -3.05 13.51 0.93
N LEU A 96 -3.19 12.79 2.05
CA LEU A 96 -2.06 12.56 2.96
C LEU A 96 -0.95 11.79 2.26
N ALA A 97 -1.31 10.75 1.51
CA ALA A 97 -0.32 9.96 0.77
C ALA A 97 0.39 10.81 -0.28
N ARG A 98 -0.33 11.66 -0.99
CA ARG A 98 0.29 12.53 -2.00
C ARG A 98 1.26 13.54 -1.36
N GLU A 99 0.91 14.06 -0.20
CA GLU A 99 1.78 14.96 0.54
C GLU A 99 3.08 14.25 0.93
N ARG A 100 2.98 13.05 1.47
CA ARG A 100 4.15 12.23 1.81
C ARG A 100 4.97 11.84 0.60
N MET A 101 4.30 11.58 -0.53
CA MET A 101 4.98 11.27 -1.78
C MET A 101 5.86 12.43 -2.24
N ARG A 102 5.40 13.65 -2.08
CA ARG A 102 6.19 14.83 -2.41
C ARG A 102 7.43 14.97 -1.53
N GLU A 103 7.37 14.49 -0.30
CA GLU A 103 8.50 14.53 0.61
C GLU A 103 9.63 13.58 0.22
N VAL A 104 9.28 12.43 -0.38
CA VAL A 104 10.26 11.39 -0.69
C VAL A 104 10.74 11.41 -2.15
N LYS A 105 10.13 12.20 -3.00
CA LYS A 105 10.55 12.31 -4.42
C LYS A 105 11.37 13.56 -4.73
#